data_059fc9b4483ff902a859715a96444e9a
#
_entry.id   059fc9b4483ff902a859715a96444e9a
#
_cell.length_a   1.000
_cell.length_b   1.000
_cell.length_c   1.000
_cell.angle_alpha   90.00
_cell.angle_beta   90.00
_cell.angle_gamma   90.00
#
_symmetry.space_group_name_H-M   'P 1'
#
loop_
_entity.id
_entity.type
_entity.pdbx_description
1 polymer ?
#
loop_
_entity_poly.entity_id
_entity_poly.type
_entity_poly.pdbx_seq_one_letter_code
_entity_poly.pdbx_strand_id
1 'polypeptide(L)'
;MKLLRLSLLIALMGCYQMSNGQKIQEQKNDPFFGESCTSILVGKNASTDGSVITSHTCDGRYRTWLSIEPGQTYENDTTTAIYKGLLKTETPWDQRNVTKAGEIPQAKETYSFLNTAYPCLNEKQLAIGETTIVGPKELVNEEGMFQIEELERIALERCTNAREAIQLIGKLIKAYGYGDWGECITIADTREVWQMEIFGEGPDKIGGVWAAQRIPDDHVGVSANIARIAELDLDNPNYFMASKNVFEAAKRLDMWDGKKPFKFWEVYGGVDKPFAIRDFFILNALAPSLNLSYEADELPFSVKPDK
;
A
#
# COMPACT_ATOMS: atom_id res chain seq x y z
N MET A 1 36.39 35.50 35.13
CA MET A 1 36.27 35.12 33.69
C MET A 1 36.24 33.59 33.41
N LYS A 2 36.97 32.77 34.14
CA LYS A 2 36.98 31.28 33.89
C LYS A 2 35.68 30.59 34.34
N LEU A 3 35.05 31.02 35.46
CA LEU A 3 33.80 30.43 35.93
C LEU A 3 32.59 30.74 34.99
N LEU A 4 32.54 31.94 34.40
CA LEU A 4 31.44 32.31 33.49
C LEU A 4 31.46 31.49 32.15
N ARG A 5 32.66 31.13 31.69
CA ARG A 5 32.82 30.30 30.48
C ARG A 5 32.42 28.84 30.72
N LEU A 6 32.65 28.31 31.93
CA LEU A 6 32.26 26.92 32.27
C LEU A 6 30.73 26.80 32.40
N SER A 7 30.06 27.82 33.00
CA SER A 7 28.60 27.85 33.12
C SER A 7 27.90 27.91 31.75
N LEU A 8 28.47 28.66 30.80
CA LEU A 8 27.92 28.78 29.44
C LEU A 8 28.08 27.47 28.63
N LEU A 9 29.21 26.74 28.83
CA LEU A 9 29.40 25.46 28.19
C LEU A 9 28.44 24.39 28.70
N ILE A 10 28.18 24.35 30.01
CA ILE A 10 27.24 23.42 30.64
C ILE A 10 25.80 23.72 30.19
N ALA A 11 25.42 25.01 30.08
CA ALA A 11 24.11 25.40 29.56
C ALA A 11 23.92 25.02 28.07
N LEU A 12 24.96 25.19 27.23
CA LEU A 12 24.93 24.80 25.82
C LEU A 12 24.88 23.26 25.64
N MET A 13 25.59 22.50 26.45
CA MET A 13 25.48 21.00 26.42
C MET A 13 24.12 20.55 26.92
N GLY A 14 23.56 21.17 27.95
CA GLY A 14 22.20 20.88 28.44
C GLY A 14 21.13 21.15 27.41
N CYS A 15 21.20 22.28 26.70
CA CYS A 15 20.28 22.57 25.58
C CYS A 15 20.44 21.63 24.40
N TYR A 16 21.66 21.20 24.07
CA TYR A 16 21.90 20.24 22.99
C TYR A 16 21.36 18.86 23.34
N GLN A 17 21.52 18.40 24.58
CA GLN A 17 20.96 17.12 25.03
C GLN A 17 19.42 17.16 25.15
N MET A 18 18.84 18.30 25.59
CA MET A 18 17.37 18.45 25.62
C MET A 18 16.77 18.48 24.21
N SER A 19 17.39 19.17 23.26
CA SER A 19 16.90 19.18 21.87
C SER A 19 16.97 17.82 21.18
N ASN A 20 18.02 17.05 21.45
CA ASN A 20 18.14 15.68 20.93
C ASN A 20 17.20 14.69 21.67
N GLY A 21 17.01 14.87 22.97
CA GLY A 21 16.05 14.09 23.75
C GLY A 21 14.61 14.32 23.31
N GLN A 22 14.23 15.58 23.02
CA GLN A 22 12.91 15.91 22.48
C GLN A 22 12.71 15.33 21.07
N LYS A 23 13.69 15.46 20.18
CA LYS A 23 13.61 14.84 18.83
C LYS A 23 13.49 13.32 18.87
N ILE A 24 14.21 12.67 19.79
CA ILE A 24 14.10 11.20 19.98
C ILE A 24 12.75 10.83 20.59
N GLN A 25 12.18 11.67 21.46
CA GLN A 25 10.87 11.45 22.06
C GLN A 25 9.74 11.68 21.05
N GLU A 26 9.85 12.70 20.19
CA GLU A 26 8.92 12.92 19.07
C GLU A 26 8.97 11.79 18.05
N GLN A 27 10.17 11.31 17.69
CA GLN A 27 10.32 10.12 16.82
C GLN A 27 9.74 8.85 17.44
N LYS A 28 9.82 8.65 18.77
CA LYS A 28 9.21 7.49 19.43
C LYS A 28 7.69 7.51 19.49
N ASN A 29 7.09 8.69 19.36
CA ASN A 29 5.64 8.89 19.34
C ASN A 29 5.07 8.93 17.91
N ASP A 30 5.92 8.86 16.88
CA ASP A 30 5.48 8.64 15.51
C ASP A 30 4.93 7.21 15.42
N PRO A 31 3.65 7.01 15.08
CA PRO A 31 3.06 5.67 14.95
C PRO A 31 3.78 4.79 13.93
N PHE A 32 4.56 5.40 13.02
CA PHE A 32 5.37 4.71 12.01
C PHE A 32 6.87 4.62 12.36
N PHE A 33 7.28 5.07 13.55
CA PHE A 33 8.69 4.97 13.94
C PHE A 33 9.14 3.51 14.08
N GLY A 34 9.97 3.08 13.16
CA GLY A 34 10.45 1.71 13.09
C GLY A 34 9.55 0.73 12.33
N GLU A 35 8.44 1.22 11.78
CA GLU A 35 7.57 0.45 10.87
C GLU A 35 7.51 1.19 9.53
N SER A 36 8.07 0.58 8.48
CA SER A 36 8.06 1.16 7.14
C SER A 36 8.10 0.07 6.09
N CYS A 37 7.44 0.32 4.97
CA CYS A 37 7.40 -0.58 3.84
C CYS A 37 7.91 0.13 2.59
N THR A 38 8.54 -0.59 1.68
CA THR A 38 8.94 -0.05 0.39
C THR A 38 8.74 -1.11 -0.68
N SER A 39 8.02 -0.77 -1.73
CA SER A 39 7.86 -1.61 -2.91
C SER A 39 8.46 -0.92 -4.14
N ILE A 40 9.15 -1.70 -4.98
CA ILE A 40 9.68 -1.25 -6.27
C ILE A 40 8.98 -2.04 -7.36
N LEU A 41 8.47 -1.34 -8.37
CA LEU A 41 7.73 -1.89 -9.49
C LEU A 41 8.53 -1.68 -10.77
N VAL A 42 8.82 -2.75 -11.51
CA VAL A 42 9.62 -2.66 -12.74
C VAL A 42 8.82 -3.19 -13.93
N GLY A 43 8.61 -2.36 -14.93
CA GLY A 43 8.03 -2.77 -16.21
C GLY A 43 8.99 -3.66 -17.01
N LYS A 44 8.46 -4.55 -17.83
CA LYS A 44 9.23 -5.59 -18.54
C LYS A 44 10.35 -5.07 -19.45
N ASN A 45 10.26 -3.85 -19.94
CA ASN A 45 11.28 -3.23 -20.79
C ASN A 45 12.29 -2.37 -19.98
N ALA A 46 12.07 -2.24 -18.67
CA ALA A 46 13.00 -1.61 -17.72
C ALA A 46 13.90 -2.65 -17.02
N SER A 47 13.58 -3.93 -17.09
CA SER A 47 14.42 -5.04 -16.63
C SER A 47 15.40 -5.49 -17.72
N THR A 48 16.48 -6.16 -17.33
CA THR A 48 17.52 -6.61 -18.27
C THR A 48 17.16 -7.88 -19.03
N ASP A 49 16.21 -8.66 -18.52
CA ASP A 49 15.81 -9.97 -19.06
C ASP A 49 14.34 -10.02 -19.54
N GLY A 50 13.63 -8.88 -19.49
CA GLY A 50 12.22 -8.78 -19.88
C GLY A 50 11.25 -9.22 -18.81
N SER A 51 11.71 -9.50 -17.58
CA SER A 51 10.83 -9.82 -16.47
C SER A 51 10.08 -8.59 -15.96
N VAL A 52 8.85 -8.80 -15.49
CA VAL A 52 8.11 -7.83 -14.67
C VAL A 52 8.45 -8.09 -13.20
N ILE A 53 8.76 -7.04 -12.45
CA ILE A 53 9.21 -7.21 -11.06
C ILE A 53 8.33 -6.37 -10.13
N THR A 54 7.91 -6.96 -9.02
CA THR A 54 7.54 -6.25 -7.80
C THR A 54 8.40 -6.77 -6.65
N SER A 55 8.87 -5.87 -5.82
CA SER A 55 9.57 -6.21 -4.58
C SER A 55 8.87 -5.53 -3.42
N HIS A 56 9.00 -6.12 -2.23
CA HIS A 56 8.37 -5.61 -1.04
C HIS A 56 9.30 -5.80 0.16
N THR A 57 9.51 -4.73 0.91
CA THR A 57 10.10 -4.79 2.25
C THR A 57 9.06 -4.37 3.27
N CYS A 58 9.11 -4.96 4.45
CA CYS A 58 8.22 -4.63 5.53
C CYS A 58 9.03 -4.59 6.84
N ASP A 59 9.26 -3.37 7.36
CA ASP A 59 9.96 -3.14 8.61
C ASP A 59 8.94 -3.04 9.73
N GLY A 60 8.93 -4.02 10.65
CA GLY A 60 7.96 -4.04 11.74
C GLY A 60 8.00 -5.33 12.54
N ARG A 61 7.12 -5.43 13.55
CA ARG A 61 6.97 -6.63 14.39
C ARG A 61 5.90 -7.54 13.84
N TYR A 62 6.09 -7.99 12.60
CA TYR A 62 5.19 -8.90 11.94
C TYR A 62 5.67 -10.35 12.07
N ARG A 63 4.81 -11.28 11.73
CA ARG A 63 5.19 -12.69 11.58
C ARG A 63 6.25 -12.82 10.47
N THR A 64 7.28 -13.65 10.71
CA THR A 64 8.43 -13.79 9.82
C THR A 64 8.61 -15.19 9.25
N TRP A 65 7.64 -16.06 9.47
CA TRP A 65 7.65 -17.40 8.87
C TRP A 65 7.22 -17.36 7.41
N LEU A 66 7.65 -18.35 6.64
CA LEU A 66 7.27 -18.57 5.26
C LEU A 66 6.57 -19.94 5.15
N SER A 67 5.43 -19.99 4.48
CA SER A 67 4.76 -21.24 4.13
C SER A 67 4.30 -21.25 2.69
N ILE A 68 4.11 -22.44 2.14
CA ILE A 68 3.40 -22.66 0.88
C ILE A 68 2.00 -23.13 1.26
N GLU A 69 1.02 -22.35 0.91
CA GLU A 69 -0.38 -22.72 1.05
C GLU A 69 -0.81 -23.47 -0.22
N PRO A 70 -1.20 -24.75 -0.13
CA PRO A 70 -1.53 -25.54 -1.32
C PRO A 70 -2.85 -25.13 -1.91
N GLY A 71 -2.93 -25.11 -3.24
CA GLY A 71 -4.20 -25.02 -3.96
C GLY A 71 -5.09 -26.23 -3.68
N GLN A 72 -6.41 -26.02 -3.70
CA GLN A 72 -7.38 -27.03 -3.33
C GLN A 72 -8.60 -26.99 -4.26
N THR A 73 -9.33 -28.11 -4.31
CA THR A 73 -10.65 -28.19 -4.94
C THR A 73 -11.70 -28.30 -3.86
N TYR A 74 -12.76 -27.53 -3.99
CA TYR A 74 -13.84 -27.45 -3.01
C TYR A 74 -15.17 -27.93 -3.60
N GLU A 75 -16.02 -28.48 -2.75
CA GLU A 75 -17.39 -28.79 -3.10
C GLU A 75 -18.20 -27.51 -3.40
N ASN A 76 -19.29 -27.65 -4.14
CA ASN A 76 -20.20 -26.53 -4.37
C ASN A 76 -20.75 -25.98 -3.05
N ASP A 77 -21.06 -24.68 -3.02
CA ASP A 77 -21.62 -23.96 -1.84
C ASP A 77 -20.70 -23.92 -0.61
N THR A 78 -19.41 -24.25 -0.78
CA THR A 78 -18.40 -24.04 0.27
C THR A 78 -18.18 -22.55 0.50
N THR A 79 -17.94 -22.15 1.76
CA THR A 79 -17.52 -20.79 2.13
C THR A 79 -16.10 -20.80 2.67
N THR A 80 -15.41 -19.67 2.59
CA THR A 80 -14.14 -19.42 3.26
C THR A 80 -14.29 -18.33 4.30
N ALA A 81 -13.70 -18.53 5.47
CA ALA A 81 -13.69 -17.53 6.53
C ALA A 81 -12.71 -16.38 6.20
N ILE A 82 -13.10 -15.19 6.61
CA ILE A 82 -12.29 -13.97 6.54
C ILE A 82 -11.99 -13.54 7.97
N TYR A 83 -10.73 -13.21 8.23
CA TYR A 83 -10.23 -12.86 9.55
C TYR A 83 -9.66 -11.45 9.58
N LYS A 84 -9.59 -10.87 10.78
CA LYS A 84 -8.87 -9.63 11.08
C LYS A 84 -7.78 -9.88 12.11
N GLY A 85 -6.71 -9.08 12.05
CA GLY A 85 -5.61 -9.15 12.99
C GLY A 85 -4.55 -10.22 12.67
N LEU A 86 -4.55 -10.78 11.47
CA LEU A 86 -3.63 -11.84 11.06
C LEU A 86 -2.16 -11.40 11.11
N LEU A 87 -1.85 -10.16 10.73
CA LEU A 87 -0.48 -9.63 10.72
C LEU A 87 0.17 -9.61 12.11
N LYS A 88 -0.64 -9.51 13.17
CA LYS A 88 -0.17 -9.43 14.56
C LYS A 88 0.10 -10.79 15.19
N THR A 89 0.02 -11.88 14.44
CA THR A 89 0.36 -13.22 14.93
C THR A 89 1.87 -13.42 14.97
N GLU A 90 2.40 -14.03 16.03
CA GLU A 90 3.84 -14.31 16.18
C GLU A 90 4.25 -15.62 15.47
N THR A 91 3.32 -16.56 15.36
CA THR A 91 3.52 -17.86 14.72
C THR A 91 2.30 -18.24 13.90
N PRO A 92 2.39 -19.21 12.96
CA PRO A 92 1.24 -19.69 12.18
C PRO A 92 0.08 -20.22 13.02
N TRP A 93 0.37 -20.65 14.25
CA TRP A 93 -0.60 -21.24 15.20
C TRP A 93 -1.11 -20.25 16.24
N ASP A 94 -0.52 -19.06 16.29
CA ASP A 94 -0.94 -18.03 17.24
C ASP A 94 -2.24 -17.40 16.75
N GLN A 95 -3.31 -17.62 17.50
CA GLN A 95 -4.64 -17.09 17.22
C GLN A 95 -5.02 -15.92 18.15
N ARG A 96 -4.09 -15.41 18.96
CA ARG A 96 -4.34 -14.25 19.81
C ARG A 96 -4.62 -13.02 18.95
N ASN A 97 -5.67 -12.30 19.28
CA ASN A 97 -6.14 -11.11 18.58
C ASN A 97 -6.65 -11.35 17.14
N VAL A 98 -6.74 -12.60 16.68
CA VAL A 98 -7.40 -12.92 15.41
C VAL A 98 -8.90 -13.06 15.64
N THR A 99 -9.70 -12.36 14.87
CA THR A 99 -11.15 -12.42 14.93
C THR A 99 -11.75 -12.78 13.57
N LYS A 100 -12.74 -13.69 13.57
CA LYS A 100 -13.49 -13.99 12.35
C LYS A 100 -14.41 -12.82 12.01
N ALA A 101 -14.17 -12.17 10.88
CA ALA A 101 -14.96 -11.04 10.40
C ALA A 101 -16.21 -11.48 9.63
N GLY A 102 -16.16 -12.65 9.00
CA GLY A 102 -17.28 -13.17 8.23
C GLY A 102 -16.89 -14.35 7.35
N GLU A 103 -17.70 -14.62 6.35
CA GLU A 103 -17.48 -15.65 5.32
C GLU A 103 -17.86 -15.12 3.94
N ILE A 104 -17.19 -15.62 2.93
CA ILE A 104 -17.52 -15.38 1.53
C ILE A 104 -17.63 -16.72 0.79
N PRO A 105 -18.33 -16.80 -0.36
CA PRO A 105 -18.32 -17.99 -1.20
C PRO A 105 -16.88 -18.37 -1.60
N GLN A 106 -16.53 -19.64 -1.45
CA GLN A 106 -15.23 -20.15 -1.88
C GLN A 106 -15.23 -20.41 -3.39
N ALA A 107 -14.06 -20.18 -4.03
CA ALA A 107 -13.85 -20.61 -5.40
C ALA A 107 -13.80 -22.15 -5.45
N LYS A 108 -14.31 -22.73 -6.54
CA LYS A 108 -14.28 -24.18 -6.72
C LYS A 108 -12.85 -24.76 -6.73
N GLU A 109 -11.92 -24.00 -7.29
CA GLU A 109 -10.49 -24.32 -7.32
C GLU A 109 -9.72 -23.08 -6.85
N THR A 110 -8.68 -23.29 -6.05
CA THR A 110 -7.74 -22.25 -5.60
C THR A 110 -6.34 -22.61 -6.05
N TYR A 111 -5.49 -21.58 -6.21
CA TYR A 111 -4.09 -21.72 -6.56
C TYR A 111 -3.22 -21.82 -5.31
N SER A 112 -2.10 -22.53 -5.41
CA SER A 112 -1.05 -22.51 -4.39
C SER A 112 -0.38 -21.14 -4.34
N PHE A 113 -0.05 -20.66 -3.13
CA PHE A 113 0.64 -19.39 -2.98
C PHE A 113 1.65 -19.41 -1.83
N LEU A 114 2.62 -18.47 -1.89
CA LEU A 114 3.56 -18.19 -0.81
C LEU A 114 2.91 -17.23 0.19
N ASN A 115 2.91 -17.63 1.45
CA ASN A 115 2.41 -16.87 2.58
C ASN A 115 3.55 -16.48 3.51
N THR A 116 3.62 -15.19 3.83
CA THR A 116 4.56 -14.61 4.81
C THR A 116 3.79 -13.70 5.76
N ALA A 117 4.35 -12.57 6.18
CA ALA A 117 3.57 -11.51 6.82
C ALA A 117 2.39 -11.11 5.93
N TYR A 118 2.67 -10.88 4.65
CA TYR A 118 1.69 -10.67 3.60
C TYR A 118 1.79 -11.78 2.56
N PRO A 119 0.68 -12.38 2.10
CA PRO A 119 0.71 -13.32 0.99
C PRO A 119 1.26 -12.63 -0.28
N CYS A 120 2.22 -13.24 -0.99
CA CYS A 120 2.99 -12.47 -1.96
C CYS A 120 3.09 -13.03 -3.38
N LEU A 121 2.93 -14.33 -3.60
CA LEU A 121 3.14 -14.92 -4.94
C LEU A 121 2.36 -16.22 -5.11
N ASN A 122 1.65 -16.39 -6.21
CA ASN A 122 0.98 -17.65 -6.53
C ASN A 122 1.66 -18.46 -7.67
N GLU A 123 1.23 -19.69 -7.85
CA GLU A 123 1.75 -20.61 -8.89
C GLU A 123 1.47 -20.13 -10.33
N LYS A 124 0.62 -19.14 -10.53
CA LYS A 124 0.33 -18.51 -11.83
C LYS A 124 1.25 -17.31 -12.11
N GLN A 125 2.24 -17.08 -11.25
CA GLN A 125 3.17 -15.94 -11.31
C GLN A 125 2.47 -14.57 -11.11
N LEU A 126 1.35 -14.54 -10.40
CA LEU A 126 0.77 -13.32 -9.88
C LEU A 126 1.49 -13.00 -8.58
N ALA A 127 2.10 -11.82 -8.50
CA ALA A 127 2.82 -11.33 -7.32
C ALA A 127 2.16 -10.06 -6.77
N ILE A 128 2.10 -9.95 -5.45
CA ILE A 128 1.56 -8.79 -4.74
C ILE A 128 2.56 -8.34 -3.68
N GLY A 129 2.77 -7.04 -3.55
CA GLY A 129 3.49 -6.40 -2.47
C GLY A 129 2.61 -5.34 -1.83
N GLU A 130 2.93 -4.91 -0.62
CA GLU A 130 2.12 -4.00 0.17
C GLU A 130 2.96 -2.85 0.74
N THR A 131 2.34 -1.68 0.93
CA THR A 131 2.84 -0.56 1.75
C THR A 131 1.66 0.20 2.34
N THR A 132 1.57 0.29 3.66
CA THR A 132 0.53 1.07 4.34
C THR A 132 0.66 2.56 4.00
N ILE A 133 -0.39 3.21 3.53
CA ILE A 133 -0.37 4.61 3.08
C ILE A 133 -1.18 5.57 3.95
N VAL A 134 -1.84 5.10 4.96
CA VAL A 134 -2.68 5.83 5.92
C VAL A 134 -3.44 7.02 5.31
N GLY A 135 -4.75 6.93 5.26
CA GLY A 135 -5.63 8.04 4.85
C GLY A 135 -6.19 8.83 6.04
N PRO A 136 -6.99 9.86 5.78
CA PRO A 136 -7.79 10.52 6.80
C PRO A 136 -8.63 9.54 7.61
N LYS A 137 -8.69 9.71 8.93
CA LYS A 137 -9.43 8.82 9.83
C LYS A 137 -10.93 8.75 9.51
N GLU A 138 -11.46 9.79 8.87
CA GLU A 138 -12.84 9.90 8.41
C GLU A 138 -13.21 8.84 7.35
N LEU A 139 -12.23 8.23 6.72
CA LEU A 139 -12.41 7.15 5.73
C LEU A 139 -12.53 5.78 6.39
N VAL A 140 -12.01 5.62 7.60
CA VAL A 140 -11.95 4.31 8.26
C VAL A 140 -13.36 3.84 8.66
N ASN A 141 -13.67 2.60 8.33
CA ASN A 141 -14.86 1.90 8.79
C ASN A 141 -14.47 0.50 9.29
N GLU A 142 -14.32 0.36 10.60
CA GLU A 142 -13.91 -0.90 11.23
C GLU A 142 -14.91 -2.05 11.02
N GLU A 143 -16.17 -1.75 10.63
CA GLU A 143 -17.17 -2.74 10.26
C GLU A 143 -16.91 -3.38 8.89
N GLY A 144 -16.06 -2.79 8.05
CA GLY A 144 -15.61 -3.40 6.80
C GLY A 144 -14.98 -4.77 7.07
N MET A 145 -15.34 -5.78 6.27
CA MET A 145 -14.94 -7.17 6.52
C MET A 145 -13.45 -7.42 6.28
N PHE A 146 -12.85 -6.75 5.28
CA PHE A 146 -11.51 -7.05 4.80
C PHE A 146 -10.44 -6.12 5.38
N GLN A 147 -9.35 -6.70 5.86
CA GLN A 147 -8.04 -6.10 5.93
C GLN A 147 -7.21 -6.53 4.72
N ILE A 148 -6.04 -5.90 4.52
CA ILE A 148 -5.32 -6.04 3.25
C ILE A 148 -4.79 -7.47 3.03
N GLU A 149 -4.29 -8.13 4.05
CA GLU A 149 -3.74 -9.49 3.96
C GLU A 149 -4.76 -10.52 3.47
N GLU A 150 -6.04 -10.35 3.83
CA GLU A 150 -7.11 -11.22 3.36
C GLU A 150 -7.52 -10.93 1.91
N LEU A 151 -7.45 -9.66 1.48
CA LEU A 151 -7.65 -9.30 0.07
C LEU A 151 -6.54 -9.88 -0.82
N GLU A 152 -5.28 -9.81 -0.38
CA GLU A 152 -4.13 -10.41 -1.06
C GLU A 152 -4.26 -11.93 -1.13
N ARG A 153 -4.60 -12.59 -0.02
CA ARG A 153 -4.83 -14.04 0.02
C ARG A 153 -5.89 -14.46 -1.00
N ILE A 154 -7.06 -13.83 -0.97
CA ILE A 154 -8.16 -14.18 -1.87
C ILE A 154 -7.79 -13.90 -3.34
N ALA A 155 -7.06 -12.83 -3.61
CA ALA A 155 -6.58 -12.54 -4.97
C ALA A 155 -5.58 -13.60 -5.46
N LEU A 156 -4.61 -13.99 -4.63
CA LEU A 156 -3.65 -15.02 -4.97
C LEU A 156 -4.27 -16.42 -5.12
N GLU A 157 -5.26 -16.75 -4.30
CA GLU A 157 -6.03 -17.99 -4.42
C GLU A 157 -6.80 -18.10 -5.76
N ARG A 158 -7.22 -16.98 -6.36
CA ARG A 158 -8.29 -17.00 -7.38
C ARG A 158 -7.93 -16.36 -8.72
N CYS A 159 -6.86 -15.54 -8.79
CA CYS A 159 -6.53 -14.76 -9.97
C CYS A 159 -5.26 -15.27 -10.64
N THR A 160 -5.22 -15.10 -11.97
CA THR A 160 -4.09 -15.51 -12.81
C THR A 160 -3.28 -14.33 -13.34
N ASN A 161 -3.79 -13.12 -13.20
CA ASN A 161 -3.14 -11.91 -13.70
C ASN A 161 -3.54 -10.67 -12.87
N ALA A 162 -2.79 -9.58 -13.06
CA ALA A 162 -2.93 -8.36 -12.28
C ALA A 162 -4.32 -7.71 -12.41
N ARG A 163 -4.89 -7.68 -13.62
CA ARG A 163 -6.20 -7.04 -13.84
C ARG A 163 -7.34 -7.81 -13.17
N GLU A 164 -7.29 -9.13 -13.21
CA GLU A 164 -8.25 -9.97 -12.47
C GLU A 164 -8.18 -9.72 -10.98
N ALA A 165 -6.97 -9.62 -10.42
CA ALA A 165 -6.75 -9.32 -9.00
C ALA A 165 -7.34 -7.95 -8.61
N ILE A 166 -7.02 -6.88 -9.35
CA ILE A 166 -7.57 -5.53 -9.12
C ILE A 166 -9.10 -5.56 -9.15
N GLN A 167 -9.70 -6.21 -10.14
CA GLN A 167 -11.15 -6.29 -10.28
C GLN A 167 -11.81 -7.11 -9.17
N LEU A 168 -11.19 -8.22 -8.76
CA LEU A 168 -11.69 -9.05 -7.66
C LEU A 168 -11.64 -8.30 -6.34
N ILE A 169 -10.49 -7.68 -6.01
CA ILE A 169 -10.32 -6.85 -4.81
C ILE A 169 -11.38 -5.74 -4.79
N GLY A 170 -11.55 -5.01 -5.89
CA GLY A 170 -12.56 -3.97 -5.99
C GLY A 170 -14.00 -4.48 -5.79
N LYS A 171 -14.32 -5.69 -6.27
CA LYS A 171 -15.63 -6.32 -6.03
C LYS A 171 -15.83 -6.72 -4.56
N LEU A 172 -14.81 -7.27 -3.93
CA LEU A 172 -14.84 -7.67 -2.52
C LEU A 172 -15.03 -6.46 -1.60
N ILE A 173 -14.24 -5.41 -1.81
CA ILE A 173 -14.36 -4.14 -1.09
C ILE A 173 -15.78 -3.57 -1.23
N LYS A 174 -16.31 -3.53 -2.44
CA LYS A 174 -17.67 -3.03 -2.68
C LYS A 174 -18.74 -3.85 -1.95
N ALA A 175 -18.59 -5.16 -1.91
CA ALA A 175 -19.61 -6.07 -1.36
C ALA A 175 -19.54 -6.19 0.16
N TYR A 176 -18.33 -6.15 0.73
CA TYR A 176 -18.10 -6.51 2.14
C TYR A 176 -17.37 -5.44 2.95
N GLY A 177 -16.89 -4.39 2.30
CA GLY A 177 -16.20 -3.26 2.92
C GLY A 177 -14.72 -3.51 3.20
N TYR A 178 -13.98 -2.40 3.21
CA TYR A 178 -12.59 -2.32 3.63
C TYR A 178 -12.52 -1.76 5.05
N GLY A 179 -11.96 -2.52 5.99
CA GLY A 179 -12.00 -2.27 7.42
C GLY A 179 -10.63 -1.93 8.01
N ASP A 180 -9.75 -1.32 7.22
CA ASP A 180 -8.42 -0.93 7.66
C ASP A 180 -8.13 0.54 7.31
N TRP A 181 -6.92 1.00 7.65
CA TRP A 181 -6.38 2.28 7.19
C TRP A 181 -6.13 2.25 5.68
N GLY A 182 -5.58 3.32 5.11
CA GLY A 182 -5.22 3.31 3.69
C GLY A 182 -4.08 2.35 3.37
N GLU A 183 -4.19 1.62 2.26
CA GLU A 183 -3.19 0.68 1.79
C GLU A 183 -2.86 0.87 0.32
N CYS A 184 -1.60 0.68 -0.02
CA CYS A 184 -1.14 0.57 -1.38
C CYS A 184 -0.63 -0.85 -1.63
N ILE A 185 -1.17 -1.52 -2.62
CA ILE A 185 -0.65 -2.79 -3.11
C ILE A 185 -0.07 -2.64 -4.50
N THR A 186 1.04 -3.36 -4.73
CA THR A 186 1.68 -3.49 -6.03
C THR A 186 1.35 -4.87 -6.58
N ILE A 187 0.78 -4.93 -7.77
CA ILE A 187 0.27 -6.18 -8.35
C ILE A 187 0.95 -6.41 -9.69
N ALA A 188 1.69 -7.49 -9.80
CA ALA A 188 2.46 -7.85 -10.99
C ALA A 188 2.05 -9.22 -11.53
N ASP A 189 1.97 -9.33 -12.83
CA ASP A 189 1.96 -10.60 -13.55
C ASP A 189 3.14 -10.65 -14.55
N THR A 190 3.21 -11.67 -15.40
CA THR A 190 4.31 -11.82 -16.37
C THR A 190 4.32 -10.75 -17.48
N ARG A 191 3.37 -9.83 -17.51
CA ARG A 191 3.18 -8.85 -18.60
C ARG A 191 3.19 -7.41 -18.14
N GLU A 192 2.66 -7.13 -16.95
CA GLU A 192 2.44 -5.77 -16.47
C GLU A 192 2.49 -5.68 -14.93
N VAL A 193 2.77 -4.51 -14.41
CA VAL A 193 2.74 -4.20 -12.98
C VAL A 193 1.91 -2.95 -12.71
N TRP A 194 1.13 -2.99 -11.65
CA TRP A 194 0.19 -1.98 -11.22
C TRP A 194 0.44 -1.55 -9.78
N GLN A 195 0.18 -0.29 -9.48
CA GLN A 195 -0.01 0.21 -8.13
C GLN A 195 -1.50 0.44 -7.91
N MET A 196 -2.05 -0.08 -6.81
CA MET A 196 -3.46 0.11 -6.43
C MET A 196 -3.51 0.67 -5.02
N GLU A 197 -4.16 1.82 -4.86
CA GLU A 197 -4.35 2.50 -3.58
C GLU A 197 -5.80 2.35 -3.12
N ILE A 198 -6.00 2.00 -1.84
CA ILE A 198 -7.28 1.58 -1.28
C ILE A 198 -7.53 2.35 0.02
N PHE A 199 -8.76 2.84 0.18
CA PHE A 199 -9.24 3.49 1.41
C PHE A 199 -10.66 3.03 1.73
N GLY A 200 -11.08 3.18 2.98
CA GLY A 200 -12.47 3.03 3.37
C GLY A 200 -13.38 4.10 2.73
N GLU A 201 -14.67 3.98 2.95
CA GLU A 201 -15.71 4.91 2.42
C GLU A 201 -16.40 5.69 3.54
N GLY A 202 -15.80 5.72 4.73
CA GLY A 202 -16.33 6.38 5.91
C GLY A 202 -17.22 5.48 6.77
N PRO A 203 -17.51 5.91 8.01
CA PRO A 203 -18.16 5.06 9.03
C PRO A 203 -19.61 4.71 8.69
N ASP A 204 -20.27 5.50 7.84
CA ASP A 204 -21.69 5.34 7.53
C ASP A 204 -21.95 4.37 6.37
N LYS A 205 -20.91 3.81 5.78
CA LYS A 205 -21.06 2.99 4.57
C LYS A 205 -20.10 1.80 4.56
N ILE A 206 -20.66 0.61 4.35
CA ILE A 206 -19.85 -0.57 4.02
C ILE A 206 -19.43 -0.46 2.57
N GLY A 207 -18.12 -0.40 2.33
CA GLY A 207 -17.54 -0.21 1.02
C GLY A 207 -16.10 0.21 1.10
N GLY A 208 -15.62 0.89 0.08
CA GLY A 208 -14.32 1.53 -0.02
C GLY A 208 -14.15 2.21 -1.36
N VAL A 209 -13.11 3.01 -1.44
CA VAL A 209 -12.67 3.69 -2.66
C VAL A 209 -11.28 3.22 -3.02
N TRP A 210 -11.02 3.08 -4.30
CA TRP A 210 -9.71 2.68 -4.78
C TRP A 210 -9.42 3.23 -6.17
N ALA A 211 -8.15 3.40 -6.47
CA ALA A 211 -7.63 3.67 -7.80
C ALA A 211 -6.43 2.76 -8.06
N ALA A 212 -6.22 2.41 -9.32
CA ALA A 212 -5.06 1.63 -9.76
C ALA A 212 -4.46 2.26 -11.00
N GLN A 213 -3.12 2.42 -11.01
CA GLN A 213 -2.36 2.96 -12.12
C GLN A 213 -1.25 1.97 -12.52
N ARG A 214 -1.18 1.69 -13.82
CA ARG A 214 -0.15 0.82 -14.40
C ARG A 214 1.18 1.57 -14.53
N ILE A 215 2.28 0.88 -14.22
CA ILE A 215 3.62 1.34 -14.57
C ILE A 215 3.87 1.06 -16.05
N PRO A 216 4.30 2.04 -16.86
CA PRO A 216 4.69 1.80 -18.25
C PRO A 216 5.76 0.71 -18.36
N ASP A 217 5.77 -0.01 -19.48
CA ASP A 217 6.67 -1.16 -19.68
C ASP A 217 8.15 -0.83 -19.54
N ASP A 218 8.56 0.38 -19.85
CA ASP A 218 9.97 0.87 -19.80
C ASP A 218 10.24 1.76 -18.57
N HIS A 219 9.38 1.72 -17.56
CA HIS A 219 9.48 2.53 -16.35
C HIS A 219 9.67 1.68 -15.08
N VAL A 220 10.14 2.37 -14.04
CA VAL A 220 10.19 1.89 -12.65
C VAL A 220 9.36 2.83 -11.79
N GLY A 221 8.49 2.26 -10.97
CA GLY A 221 7.68 2.93 -9.95
C GLY A 221 8.13 2.57 -8.53
N VAL A 222 7.68 3.34 -7.56
CA VAL A 222 7.98 3.14 -6.14
C VAL A 222 6.72 3.40 -5.32
N SER A 223 6.50 2.62 -4.27
CA SER A 223 5.57 2.92 -3.19
C SER A 223 6.30 2.85 -1.85
N ALA A 224 6.19 3.90 -1.03
CA ALA A 224 6.95 4.05 0.20
C ALA A 224 6.12 4.71 1.32
N ASN A 225 4.96 4.13 1.64
CA ASN A 225 3.99 4.58 2.64
C ASN A 225 3.37 5.96 2.37
N ILE A 226 3.25 6.33 1.10
CA ILE A 226 2.60 7.58 0.66
C ILE A 226 1.67 7.27 -0.53
N ALA A 227 0.45 7.83 -0.51
CA ALA A 227 -0.44 7.80 -1.67
C ALA A 227 0.15 8.64 -2.81
N ARG A 228 0.16 8.11 -4.03
CA ARG A 228 0.85 8.74 -5.18
C ARG A 228 -0.01 8.91 -6.42
N ILE A 229 -1.10 8.13 -6.56
CA ILE A 229 -1.95 8.21 -7.74
C ILE A 229 -2.60 9.59 -7.80
N ALA A 230 -2.37 10.31 -8.89
CA ALA A 230 -2.87 11.67 -9.09
C ALA A 230 -4.15 11.68 -9.95
N GLU A 231 -4.09 12.23 -11.15
CA GLU A 231 -5.24 12.31 -12.05
C GLU A 231 -5.62 10.92 -12.58
N LEU A 232 -6.92 10.69 -12.74
CA LEU A 232 -7.47 9.41 -13.21
C LEU A 232 -7.99 9.57 -14.64
N ASP A 233 -7.24 9.09 -15.63
CA ASP A 233 -7.69 8.98 -17.02
C ASP A 233 -8.47 7.67 -17.21
N LEU A 234 -9.73 7.65 -16.76
CA LEU A 234 -10.58 6.45 -16.81
C LEU A 234 -11.04 6.09 -18.23
N ASP A 235 -10.84 6.95 -19.22
CA ASP A 235 -11.04 6.64 -20.64
C ASP A 235 -9.88 5.78 -21.20
N ASN A 236 -8.80 5.65 -20.44
CA ASN A 236 -7.64 4.81 -20.75
C ASN A 236 -7.52 3.59 -19.81
N PRO A 237 -8.35 2.56 -19.97
CA PRO A 237 -8.36 1.38 -19.08
C PRO A 237 -7.10 0.52 -19.19
N ASN A 238 -6.20 0.83 -20.15
CA ASN A 238 -4.89 0.18 -20.22
C ASN A 238 -3.94 0.66 -19.11
N TYR A 239 -4.17 1.84 -18.57
CA TYR A 239 -3.33 2.45 -17.55
C TYR A 239 -4.06 2.82 -16.26
N PHE A 240 -5.38 2.96 -16.28
CA PHE A 240 -6.14 3.38 -15.11
C PHE A 240 -7.38 2.53 -14.88
N MET A 241 -7.61 2.20 -13.62
CA MET A 241 -8.85 1.61 -13.12
C MET A 241 -9.20 2.28 -11.80
N ALA A 242 -10.49 2.40 -11.48
CA ALA A 242 -10.94 2.93 -10.20
C ALA A 242 -12.28 2.35 -9.78
N SER A 243 -12.60 2.49 -8.50
CA SER A 243 -13.93 2.20 -7.99
C SER A 243 -14.97 3.16 -8.60
N LYS A 244 -16.16 2.65 -8.89
CA LYS A 244 -17.22 3.45 -9.54
C LYS A 244 -17.67 4.66 -8.72
N ASN A 245 -17.51 4.58 -7.41
CA ASN A 245 -17.89 5.62 -6.44
C ASN A 245 -16.77 6.62 -6.13
N VAL A 246 -15.61 6.55 -6.79
CA VAL A 246 -14.41 7.34 -6.45
C VAL A 246 -14.68 8.86 -6.39
N PHE A 247 -15.49 9.41 -7.30
CA PHE A 247 -15.84 10.84 -7.29
C PHE A 247 -17.06 11.14 -6.40
N GLU A 248 -18.02 10.22 -6.34
CA GLU A 248 -19.22 10.39 -5.52
C GLU A 248 -18.87 10.38 -4.02
N ALA A 249 -18.06 9.43 -3.61
CA ALA A 249 -17.62 9.32 -2.21
C ALA A 249 -16.83 10.56 -1.76
N ALA A 250 -15.94 11.10 -2.61
CA ALA A 250 -15.20 12.31 -2.34
C ALA A 250 -16.12 13.52 -2.08
N LYS A 251 -17.17 13.68 -2.90
CA LYS A 251 -18.18 14.75 -2.72
C LYS A 251 -19.02 14.53 -1.47
N ARG A 252 -19.48 13.31 -1.24
CA ARG A 252 -20.31 12.97 -0.07
C ARG A 252 -19.59 13.21 1.25
N LEU A 253 -18.28 13.01 1.26
CA LEU A 253 -17.42 13.19 2.45
C LEU A 253 -16.84 14.61 2.55
N ASP A 254 -17.27 15.55 1.71
CA ASP A 254 -16.77 16.93 1.63
C ASP A 254 -15.25 17.05 1.40
N MET A 255 -14.62 16.00 0.82
CA MET A 255 -13.18 15.95 0.51
C MET A 255 -12.84 16.57 -0.85
N TRP A 256 -13.84 16.74 -1.71
CA TRP A 256 -13.70 17.34 -3.04
C TRP A 256 -14.94 18.10 -3.46
N ASP A 257 -14.76 19.34 -3.94
CA ASP A 257 -15.85 20.23 -4.33
C ASP A 257 -16.45 19.96 -5.73
N GLY A 258 -15.87 19.01 -6.46
CA GLY A 258 -16.30 18.66 -7.82
C GLY A 258 -15.91 19.67 -8.89
N LYS A 259 -15.11 20.70 -8.58
CA LYS A 259 -14.71 21.79 -9.49
C LYS A 259 -13.21 21.83 -9.76
N LYS A 260 -12.40 21.64 -8.72
CA LYS A 260 -10.94 21.54 -8.85
C LYS A 260 -10.56 20.26 -9.59
N PRO A 261 -9.41 20.22 -10.28
CA PRO A 261 -8.85 18.96 -10.78
C PRO A 261 -8.83 17.90 -9.67
N PHE A 262 -9.27 16.70 -9.98
CA PHE A 262 -9.27 15.61 -9.02
C PHE A 262 -7.90 14.93 -9.03
N LYS A 263 -7.27 14.88 -7.86
CA LYS A 263 -6.06 14.08 -7.63
C LYS A 263 -6.35 13.10 -6.51
N PHE A 264 -6.21 11.80 -6.78
CA PHE A 264 -6.60 10.75 -5.83
C PHE A 264 -5.83 10.87 -4.50
N TRP A 265 -4.51 11.08 -4.56
CA TRP A 265 -3.67 11.25 -3.37
C TRP A 265 -4.03 12.50 -2.53
N GLU A 266 -4.42 13.60 -3.19
CA GLU A 266 -4.80 14.84 -2.51
C GLU A 266 -6.14 14.69 -1.78
N VAL A 267 -7.06 13.95 -2.39
CA VAL A 267 -8.42 13.76 -1.86
C VAL A 267 -8.43 12.69 -0.77
N TYR A 268 -7.79 11.55 -0.98
CA TYR A 268 -7.91 10.40 -0.10
C TYR A 268 -6.66 10.09 0.71
N GLY A 269 -5.49 10.55 0.28
CA GLY A 269 -4.22 10.22 0.93
C GLY A 269 -3.93 10.99 2.22
N GLY A 270 -4.55 12.17 2.41
CA GLY A 270 -4.35 12.97 3.61
C GLY A 270 -2.91 13.42 3.85
N VAL A 271 -2.15 13.65 2.77
CA VAL A 271 -0.73 13.98 2.80
C VAL A 271 -0.46 15.33 2.14
N ASP A 272 0.60 16.01 2.57
CA ASP A 272 1.00 17.32 2.01
C ASP A 272 1.70 17.18 0.64
N LYS A 273 2.36 16.04 0.41
CA LYS A 273 3.07 15.72 -0.82
C LYS A 273 2.84 14.26 -1.22
N PRO A 274 2.73 13.93 -2.53
CA PRO A 274 2.52 12.57 -2.99
C PRO A 274 3.82 11.75 -3.10
N PHE A 275 4.80 11.97 -2.22
CA PHE A 275 6.03 11.20 -2.16
C PHE A 275 6.77 11.38 -0.83
N ALA A 276 7.45 10.32 -0.39
CA ALA A 276 8.38 10.32 0.72
C ALA A 276 9.83 10.48 0.25
N ILE A 277 10.75 10.65 1.18
CA ILE A 277 12.19 10.73 0.88
C ILE A 277 12.69 9.47 0.16
N ARG A 278 12.11 8.29 0.44
CA ARG A 278 12.48 7.02 -0.19
C ARG A 278 12.08 6.98 -1.67
N ASP A 279 10.89 7.50 -2.01
CA ASP A 279 10.46 7.66 -3.41
C ASP A 279 11.44 8.55 -4.18
N PHE A 280 11.74 9.73 -3.63
CA PHE A 280 12.69 10.66 -4.23
C PHE A 280 14.06 10.01 -4.45
N PHE A 281 14.61 9.36 -3.40
CA PHE A 281 15.93 8.74 -3.48
C PHE A 281 16.01 7.69 -4.59
N ILE A 282 15.03 6.80 -4.65
CA ILE A 282 15.00 5.71 -5.63
C ILE A 282 14.79 6.25 -7.05
N LEU A 283 13.80 7.13 -7.26
CA LEU A 283 13.53 7.69 -8.59
C LEU A 283 14.71 8.52 -9.11
N ASN A 284 15.33 9.34 -8.25
CA ASN A 284 16.50 10.15 -8.63
C ASN A 284 17.74 9.29 -8.90
N ALA A 285 17.92 8.18 -8.18
CA ALA A 285 19.01 7.25 -8.44
C ALA A 285 18.86 6.51 -9.79
N LEU A 286 17.60 6.21 -10.18
CA LEU A 286 17.30 5.52 -11.44
C LEU A 286 17.34 6.45 -12.67
N ALA A 287 16.98 7.70 -12.51
CA ALA A 287 16.88 8.68 -13.58
C ALA A 287 17.52 10.03 -13.18
N PRO A 288 18.84 10.07 -12.90
CA PRO A 288 19.52 11.31 -12.51
C PRO A 288 19.46 12.41 -13.56
N SER A 289 19.27 12.09 -14.84
CA SER A 289 19.10 13.08 -15.91
C SER A 289 17.86 13.96 -15.74
N LEU A 290 16.86 13.51 -14.97
CA LEU A 290 15.65 14.30 -14.69
C LEU A 290 15.91 15.42 -13.67
N ASN A 291 17.04 15.42 -12.97
CA ASN A 291 17.38 16.40 -11.93
C ASN A 291 16.22 16.64 -10.95
N LEU A 292 15.62 15.55 -10.44
CA LEU A 292 14.50 15.62 -9.50
C LEU A 292 14.89 16.42 -8.25
N SER A 293 13.93 17.12 -7.66
CA SER A 293 14.12 17.85 -6.41
C SER A 293 13.20 17.32 -5.33
N TYR A 294 13.74 17.13 -4.13
CA TYR A 294 12.91 16.81 -2.97
C TYR A 294 12.00 17.98 -2.54
N GLU A 295 12.37 19.22 -2.92
CA GLU A 295 11.59 20.43 -2.67
C GLU A 295 10.43 20.62 -3.67
N ALA A 296 10.32 19.78 -4.70
CA ALA A 296 9.19 19.84 -5.62
C ALA A 296 7.87 19.52 -4.92
N ASP A 297 6.77 20.04 -5.45
CA ASP A 297 5.42 19.72 -4.94
C ASP A 297 5.01 18.29 -5.30
N GLU A 298 5.45 17.79 -6.46
CA GLU A 298 5.17 16.44 -6.95
C GLU A 298 6.43 15.85 -7.65
N LEU A 299 6.52 14.52 -7.64
CA LEU A 299 7.47 13.77 -8.45
C LEU A 299 6.72 12.96 -9.52
N PRO A 300 7.39 12.58 -10.63
CA PRO A 300 6.82 11.64 -11.58
C PRO A 300 6.33 10.38 -10.85
N PHE A 301 5.17 9.85 -11.24
CA PHE A 301 4.62 8.61 -10.68
C PHE A 301 5.58 7.43 -10.88
N SER A 302 6.24 7.39 -12.03
CA SER A 302 7.29 6.44 -12.38
C SER A 302 8.31 7.10 -13.32
N VAL A 303 9.51 6.55 -13.40
CA VAL A 303 10.59 7.07 -14.27
C VAL A 303 11.08 6.00 -15.21
N LYS A 304 11.51 6.42 -16.40
CA LYS A 304 12.32 5.59 -17.27
C LYS A 304 13.77 5.69 -16.79
N PRO A 305 14.40 4.55 -16.41
CA PRO A 305 15.78 4.57 -15.96
C PRO A 305 16.73 5.11 -17.02
N ASP A 306 17.72 5.89 -16.61
CA ASP A 306 18.83 6.28 -17.49
C ASP A 306 19.64 5.03 -17.88
N LYS A 307 20.20 5.04 -19.10
CA LYS A 307 20.99 3.93 -19.65
C LYS A 307 22.41 3.94 -19.09
#